data_ac52d1a28e6f00bc8ae52f19635ea66b
#
_entry.id   ac52d1a28e6f00bc8ae52f19635ea66b
#
_cell.length_a   1.000
_cell.length_b   1.000
_cell.length_c   1.000
_cell.angle_alpha   90.00
_cell.angle_beta   90.00
_cell.angle_gamma   90.00
#
_symmetry.space_group_name_H-M   'P 1'
#
loop_
_entity.id
_entity.type
_entity.pdbx_description
1 polymer ?
#
loop_
_entity_poly.entity_id
_entity_poly.type
_entity_poly.pdbx_seq_one_letter_code
_entity_poly.pdbx_strand_id
1 'polypeptide(L)'
;GPGFLQHATPQGYFKWDGQDLSTLLKLRDRVGEFEKPKFFAYKQKLCAHSRNETVGCNACVDICSAEAISSDKSRQQIKVNPNLCVGCGACTTVCPTGALTFAYPKAQEQGLKIKTLLSTYHAAGGKDATLLLHSQDAGQACIEALGRSAQLKLAQGVPANVIPMSLWHTASLGLEVWLTAIAYGAKQVLVLNTHEEAPQYVEGLEAQMAVAQSLLAGLGYTGEHFQIIKAKSAMD
;
A
#
# COMPACT_ATOMS: atom_id res chain seq x y z
N GLY A 1 0.50 -15.78 -20.39
CA GLY A 1 -0.94 -15.84 -20.62
C GLY A 1 -1.54 -14.48 -20.97
N PRO A 2 -2.76 -14.38 -21.48
CA PRO A 2 -3.39 -13.11 -21.77
C PRO A 2 -3.51 -12.26 -20.48
N GLY A 3 -3.44 -10.95 -20.63
CA GLY A 3 -3.47 -10.00 -19.51
C GLY A 3 -4.87 -9.82 -18.92
N PHE A 4 -5.40 -10.85 -18.26
CA PHE A 4 -6.70 -10.77 -17.58
C PHE A 4 -6.67 -9.83 -16.37
N LEU A 5 -5.53 -9.71 -15.69
CA LEU A 5 -5.35 -8.82 -14.56
C LEU A 5 -4.79 -7.49 -15.05
N GLN A 6 -5.53 -6.41 -14.84
CA GLN A 6 -5.11 -5.05 -15.24
C GLN A 6 -4.18 -4.40 -14.22
N HIS A 7 -4.19 -4.88 -12.97
CA HIS A 7 -3.43 -4.35 -11.84
C HIS A 7 -2.31 -5.30 -11.42
N ALA A 8 -1.80 -5.16 -10.19
CA ALA A 8 -0.75 -6.01 -9.65
C ALA A 8 -1.08 -7.50 -9.80
N THR A 9 -0.12 -8.28 -10.28
CA THR A 9 -0.29 -9.72 -10.52
C THR A 9 0.18 -10.53 -9.32
N PRO A 10 -0.42 -11.72 -9.07
CA PRO A 10 0.11 -12.65 -8.07
C PRO A 10 1.55 -13.05 -8.40
N GLN A 11 2.34 -13.31 -7.38
CA GLN A 11 3.69 -13.84 -7.55
C GLN A 11 3.65 -15.13 -8.38
N GLY A 12 4.53 -15.22 -9.38
CA GLY A 12 4.56 -16.34 -10.33
C GLY A 12 3.62 -16.19 -11.53
N TYR A 13 2.81 -15.12 -11.60
CA TYR A 13 2.01 -14.79 -12.78
C TYR A 13 2.75 -13.76 -13.63
N PHE A 14 2.95 -14.08 -14.91
CA PHE A 14 3.62 -13.22 -15.88
C PHE A 14 2.65 -12.84 -16.99
N LYS A 15 2.46 -11.53 -17.20
CA LYS A 15 1.81 -11.01 -18.41
C LYS A 15 2.81 -11.06 -19.56
N TRP A 16 2.39 -11.53 -20.71
CA TRP A 16 3.21 -11.54 -21.91
C TRP A 16 2.39 -11.11 -23.12
N ASP A 17 2.88 -10.11 -23.80
CA ASP A 17 2.26 -9.50 -24.99
C ASP A 17 2.63 -10.18 -26.31
N GLY A 18 3.51 -11.19 -26.25
CA GLY A 18 4.00 -11.90 -27.44
C GLY A 18 5.34 -11.38 -27.96
N GLN A 19 5.87 -10.26 -27.46
CA GLN A 19 7.09 -9.61 -27.95
C GLN A 19 8.17 -9.45 -26.88
N ASP A 20 7.80 -9.27 -25.63
CA ASP A 20 8.75 -9.03 -24.54
C ASP A 20 9.52 -10.28 -24.13
N LEU A 21 10.76 -10.39 -24.66
CA LEU A 21 11.70 -11.47 -24.32
C LEU A 21 12.15 -11.39 -22.85
N SER A 22 12.14 -10.21 -22.22
CA SER A 22 12.58 -10.06 -20.83
C SER A 22 11.66 -10.81 -19.88
N THR A 23 10.36 -10.81 -20.14
CA THR A 23 9.36 -11.59 -19.40
C THR A 23 9.58 -13.10 -19.54
N LEU A 24 9.97 -13.59 -20.73
CA LEU A 24 10.30 -15.00 -20.92
C LEU A 24 11.56 -15.42 -20.16
N LEU A 25 12.58 -14.56 -20.13
CA LEU A 25 13.80 -14.82 -19.36
C LEU A 25 13.51 -14.86 -17.85
N LYS A 26 12.72 -13.90 -17.34
CA LYS A 26 12.25 -13.90 -15.95
C LYS A 26 11.45 -15.16 -15.60
N LEU A 27 10.63 -15.65 -16.52
CA LEU A 27 9.88 -16.89 -16.35
C LEU A 27 10.82 -18.11 -16.27
N ARG A 28 11.84 -18.17 -17.13
CA ARG A 28 12.86 -19.22 -17.09
C ARG A 28 13.59 -19.25 -15.75
N ASP A 29 13.92 -18.09 -15.20
CA ASP A 29 14.62 -17.96 -13.90
C ASP A 29 13.74 -18.37 -12.71
N ARG A 30 12.45 -18.64 -12.94
CA ARG A 30 11.48 -19.15 -11.96
C ARG A 30 11.27 -20.66 -12.01
N VAL A 31 12.07 -21.38 -12.77
CA VAL A 31 12.03 -22.85 -12.78
C VAL A 31 12.55 -23.36 -11.43
N GLY A 32 11.71 -24.08 -10.70
CA GLY A 32 11.99 -24.58 -9.35
C GLY A 32 10.86 -24.33 -8.37
N GLU A 33 11.13 -24.51 -7.08
CA GLU A 33 10.20 -24.22 -6.01
C GLU A 33 10.48 -22.81 -5.46
N PHE A 34 9.42 -22.07 -5.16
CA PHE A 34 9.51 -20.79 -4.45
C PHE A 34 8.40 -20.66 -3.41
N GLU A 35 8.73 -20.09 -2.28
CA GLU A 35 7.75 -19.79 -1.24
C GLU A 35 7.05 -18.48 -1.54
N LYS A 36 5.70 -18.50 -1.52
CA LYS A 36 4.90 -17.28 -1.59
C LYS A 36 4.78 -16.68 -0.19
N PRO A 37 5.15 -15.41 0.03
CA PRO A 37 5.01 -14.78 1.32
C PRO A 37 3.55 -14.80 1.81
N LYS A 38 3.37 -14.98 3.11
CA LYS A 38 2.06 -14.76 3.75
C LYS A 38 1.92 -13.27 4.05
N PHE A 39 1.24 -12.55 3.19
CA PHE A 39 1.16 -11.08 3.23
C PHE A 39 0.33 -10.51 4.39
N PHE A 40 -0.49 -11.33 5.06
CA PHE A 40 -1.38 -10.89 6.12
C PHE A 40 -1.43 -11.87 7.27
N ALA A 41 -1.78 -11.37 8.46
CA ALA A 41 -2.17 -12.17 9.61
C ALA A 41 -3.69 -11.97 9.86
N TYR A 42 -4.39 -13.05 10.20
CA TYR A 42 -5.83 -13.04 10.48
C TYR A 42 -6.12 -13.55 11.89
N LYS A 43 -6.87 -12.76 12.65
CA LYS A 43 -7.33 -13.07 14.00
C LYS A 43 -8.85 -13.19 14.01
N GLN A 44 -9.36 -14.42 13.82
CA GLN A 44 -10.81 -14.69 13.75
C GLN A 44 -11.60 -14.07 14.91
N LYS A 45 -11.08 -14.13 16.13
CA LYS A 45 -11.75 -13.60 17.34
C LYS A 45 -12.07 -12.10 17.27
N LEU A 46 -11.36 -11.34 16.45
CA LEU A 46 -11.57 -9.90 16.25
C LEU A 46 -12.46 -9.60 15.03
N CYS A 47 -12.72 -10.59 14.18
CA CYS A 47 -13.42 -10.39 12.92
C CYS A 47 -14.92 -10.15 13.16
N ALA A 48 -15.44 -9.07 12.55
CA ALA A 48 -16.87 -8.73 12.62
C ALA A 48 -17.69 -9.34 11.47
N HIS A 49 -17.09 -10.22 10.64
CA HIS A 49 -17.74 -10.75 9.44
C HIS A 49 -18.96 -11.62 9.76
N SER A 50 -18.84 -12.58 10.69
CA SER A 50 -19.89 -13.57 10.93
C SER A 50 -20.05 -13.91 12.43
N ARG A 51 -19.90 -12.92 13.30
CA ARG A 51 -19.79 -13.15 14.74
C ARG A 51 -21.06 -13.74 15.38
N ASN A 52 -22.25 -13.51 14.79
CA ASN A 52 -23.55 -13.93 15.31
C ASN A 52 -24.38 -14.62 14.22
N GLU A 53 -23.77 -15.47 13.41
CA GLU A 53 -24.41 -16.17 12.28
C GLU A 53 -24.95 -15.22 11.18
N THR A 54 -24.74 -13.92 11.33
CA THR A 54 -25.10 -12.91 10.36
C THR A 54 -23.85 -12.27 9.76
N VAL A 55 -23.89 -11.92 8.47
CA VAL A 55 -22.80 -11.20 7.81
C VAL A 55 -22.83 -9.75 8.28
N GLY A 56 -21.90 -9.38 9.18
CA GLY A 56 -21.84 -8.04 9.78
C GLY A 56 -20.88 -7.10 9.05
N CYS A 57 -19.82 -7.62 8.40
CA CYS A 57 -18.80 -6.82 7.73
C CYS A 57 -18.25 -7.55 6.52
N ASN A 58 -18.22 -6.90 5.35
CA ASN A 58 -17.67 -7.43 4.11
C ASN A 58 -16.50 -6.59 3.57
N ALA A 59 -16.03 -5.57 4.25
CA ALA A 59 -15.08 -4.58 3.72
C ALA A 59 -13.85 -5.22 3.04
N CYS A 60 -13.25 -6.26 3.64
CA CYS A 60 -12.11 -6.95 3.06
C CYS A 60 -12.47 -7.84 1.85
N VAL A 61 -13.70 -8.33 1.78
CA VAL A 61 -14.20 -9.10 0.63
C VAL A 61 -14.44 -8.17 -0.54
N ASP A 62 -15.13 -7.05 -0.30
CA ASP A 62 -15.57 -6.11 -1.34
C ASP A 62 -14.38 -5.38 -1.98
N ILE A 63 -13.33 -5.05 -1.20
CA ILE A 63 -12.15 -4.35 -1.73
C ILE A 63 -11.20 -5.26 -2.52
N CYS A 64 -11.33 -6.57 -2.40
CA CYS A 64 -10.37 -7.51 -3.00
C CYS A 64 -10.53 -7.62 -4.52
N SER A 65 -9.73 -6.89 -5.30
CA SER A 65 -9.77 -6.94 -6.77
C SER A 65 -9.41 -8.32 -7.37
N ALA A 66 -8.71 -9.14 -6.61
CA ALA A 66 -8.33 -10.50 -7.02
C ALA A 66 -9.35 -11.56 -6.57
N GLU A 67 -10.45 -11.14 -5.93
CA GLU A 67 -11.50 -12.05 -5.39
C GLU A 67 -10.93 -13.20 -4.53
N ALA A 68 -9.79 -12.93 -3.88
CA ALA A 68 -9.09 -13.92 -3.08
C ALA A 68 -9.76 -14.18 -1.73
N ILE A 69 -10.70 -13.33 -1.30
CA ILE A 69 -11.34 -13.39 0.01
C ILE A 69 -12.81 -13.75 -0.17
N SER A 70 -13.27 -14.76 0.56
CA SER A 70 -14.65 -15.22 0.55
C SER A 70 -15.18 -15.48 1.96
N SER A 71 -16.51 -15.51 2.11
CA SER A 71 -17.18 -15.88 3.36
C SER A 71 -17.17 -17.39 3.57
N ASP A 72 -16.71 -17.84 4.74
CA ASP A 72 -16.89 -19.21 5.21
C ASP A 72 -17.98 -19.24 6.28
N LYS A 73 -19.23 -19.45 5.84
CA LYS A 73 -20.40 -19.48 6.72
C LYS A 73 -20.34 -20.60 7.75
N SER A 74 -19.72 -21.74 7.40
CA SER A 74 -19.64 -22.91 8.27
C SER A 74 -18.75 -22.67 9.49
N ARG A 75 -17.72 -21.84 9.32
CA ARG A 75 -16.75 -21.49 10.37
C ARG A 75 -16.92 -20.08 10.91
N GLN A 76 -17.94 -19.35 10.45
CA GLN A 76 -18.20 -17.96 10.84
C GLN A 76 -16.97 -17.05 10.71
N GLN A 77 -16.29 -17.13 9.57
CA GLN A 77 -15.06 -16.39 9.31
C GLN A 77 -14.90 -16.09 7.82
N ILE A 78 -13.90 -15.27 7.50
CA ILE A 78 -13.43 -15.15 6.12
C ILE A 78 -12.43 -16.28 5.80
N LYS A 79 -12.38 -16.66 4.53
CA LYS A 79 -11.38 -17.56 3.96
C LYS A 79 -10.61 -16.82 2.89
N VAL A 80 -9.29 -16.91 2.91
CA VAL A 80 -8.43 -16.32 1.89
C VAL A 80 -7.79 -17.42 1.05
N ASN A 81 -7.91 -17.31 -0.27
CA ASN A 81 -7.20 -18.16 -1.21
C ASN A 81 -5.78 -17.60 -1.41
N PRO A 82 -4.73 -18.28 -0.93
CA PRO A 82 -3.37 -17.77 -1.02
C PRO A 82 -2.86 -17.72 -2.46
N ASN A 83 -3.39 -18.55 -3.36
CA ASN A 83 -2.96 -18.58 -4.76
C ASN A 83 -3.47 -17.37 -5.55
N LEU A 84 -4.67 -16.87 -5.22
CA LEU A 84 -5.24 -15.67 -5.84
C LEU A 84 -4.74 -14.38 -5.18
N CYS A 85 -4.33 -14.42 -3.91
CA CYS A 85 -3.89 -13.24 -3.18
C CYS A 85 -2.66 -12.60 -3.85
N VAL A 86 -2.75 -11.33 -4.23
CA VAL A 86 -1.65 -10.56 -4.85
C VAL A 86 -0.76 -9.87 -3.82
N GLY A 87 -1.14 -9.86 -2.54
CA GLY A 87 -0.36 -9.24 -1.47
C GLY A 87 -0.45 -7.71 -1.42
N CYS A 88 -1.44 -7.09 -2.06
CA CYS A 88 -1.59 -5.62 -2.08
C CYS A 88 -1.85 -5.00 -0.70
N GLY A 89 -2.42 -5.75 0.25
CA GLY A 89 -2.70 -5.26 1.61
C GLY A 89 -3.98 -4.43 1.76
N ALA A 90 -4.73 -4.12 0.69
CA ALA A 90 -5.93 -3.30 0.77
C ALA A 90 -6.97 -3.82 1.78
N CYS A 91 -7.10 -5.14 1.90
CA CYS A 91 -7.98 -5.77 2.88
C CYS A 91 -7.59 -5.48 4.34
N THR A 92 -6.33 -5.20 4.61
CA THR A 92 -5.85 -4.86 5.96
C THR A 92 -6.12 -3.40 6.30
N THR A 93 -6.03 -2.51 5.32
CA THR A 93 -6.30 -1.07 5.45
C THR A 93 -7.77 -0.79 5.78
N VAL A 94 -8.70 -1.52 5.16
CA VAL A 94 -10.14 -1.33 5.38
C VAL A 94 -10.72 -2.15 6.53
N CYS A 95 -9.91 -2.94 7.23
CA CYS A 95 -10.39 -3.77 8.33
C CYS A 95 -10.68 -2.94 9.59
N PRO A 96 -11.95 -2.70 9.97
CA PRO A 96 -12.28 -1.77 11.05
C PRO A 96 -11.92 -2.30 12.44
N THR A 97 -11.68 -3.60 12.56
CA THR A 97 -11.39 -4.25 13.86
C THR A 97 -9.92 -4.64 14.02
N GLY A 98 -9.09 -4.45 12.98
CA GLY A 98 -7.72 -4.96 12.97
C GLY A 98 -7.61 -6.49 13.01
N ALA A 99 -8.69 -7.20 12.63
CA ALA A 99 -8.67 -8.66 12.50
C ALA A 99 -7.74 -9.12 11.39
N LEU A 100 -7.63 -8.35 10.31
CA LEU A 100 -6.63 -8.49 9.27
C LEU A 100 -5.54 -7.43 9.47
N THR A 101 -4.29 -7.84 9.52
CA THR A 101 -3.13 -6.95 9.60
C THR A 101 -2.09 -7.34 8.55
N PHE A 102 -1.43 -6.37 7.95
CA PHE A 102 -0.37 -6.65 6.98
C PHE A 102 0.86 -7.23 7.68
N ALA A 103 1.51 -8.19 7.02
CA ALA A 103 2.60 -8.96 7.62
C ALA A 103 3.90 -8.98 6.79
N TYR A 104 3.97 -8.18 5.70
CA TYR A 104 5.12 -8.18 4.78
C TYR A 104 5.47 -6.76 4.27
N PRO A 105 6.18 -5.99 5.07
CA PRO A 105 6.52 -6.15 6.48
C PRO A 105 5.35 -5.80 7.42
N LYS A 106 5.50 -6.08 8.73
CA LYS A 106 4.49 -5.75 9.73
C LYS A 106 4.40 -4.24 9.96
N ALA A 107 3.24 -3.76 10.43
CA ALA A 107 3.03 -2.34 10.73
C ALA A 107 4.04 -1.78 11.74
N GLN A 108 4.45 -2.59 12.74
CA GLN A 108 5.49 -2.18 13.71
C GLN A 108 6.85 -1.94 13.06
N GLU A 109 7.24 -2.76 12.09
CA GLU A 109 8.51 -2.60 11.35
C GLU A 109 8.47 -1.35 10.47
N GLN A 110 7.33 -1.09 9.83
CA GLN A 110 7.11 0.15 9.09
C GLN A 110 7.13 1.38 10.00
N GLY A 111 6.46 1.30 11.16
CA GLY A 111 6.47 2.37 12.16
C GLY A 111 7.89 2.69 12.66
N LEU A 112 8.72 1.66 12.90
CA LEU A 112 10.11 1.84 13.30
C LEU A 112 10.93 2.51 12.18
N LYS A 113 10.74 2.09 10.92
CA LYS A 113 11.39 2.71 9.76
C LYS A 113 11.02 4.19 9.64
N ILE A 114 9.74 4.53 9.75
CA ILE A 114 9.24 5.90 9.72
C ILE A 114 9.84 6.73 10.86
N LYS A 115 9.81 6.19 12.09
CA LYS A 115 10.41 6.84 13.25
C LYS A 115 11.88 7.16 13.02
N THR A 116 12.66 6.20 12.50
CA THR A 116 14.09 6.39 12.24
C THR A 116 14.32 7.47 11.16
N LEU A 117 13.58 7.42 10.06
CA LEU A 117 13.69 8.42 8.99
C LEU A 117 13.41 9.83 9.52
N LEU A 118 12.27 10.03 10.19
CA LEU A 118 11.85 11.34 10.67
C LEU A 118 12.76 11.87 11.78
N SER A 119 13.15 11.01 12.74
CA SER A 119 14.06 11.44 13.80
C SER A 119 15.44 11.84 13.27
N THR A 120 15.97 11.11 12.29
CA THR A 120 17.25 11.45 11.63
C THR A 120 17.14 12.75 10.86
N TYR A 121 16.05 12.95 10.10
CA TYR A 121 15.79 14.17 9.36
C TYR A 121 15.73 15.40 10.29
N HIS A 122 14.98 15.31 11.39
CA HIS A 122 14.89 16.40 12.38
C HIS A 122 16.20 16.64 13.11
N ALA A 123 16.94 15.60 13.48
CA ALA A 123 18.26 15.73 14.11
C ALA A 123 19.28 16.44 13.20
N ALA A 124 19.13 16.30 11.88
CA ALA A 124 19.92 17.02 10.89
C ALA A 124 19.44 18.48 10.65
N GLY A 125 18.44 18.96 11.41
CA GLY A 125 17.90 20.33 11.30
C GLY A 125 16.78 20.47 10.26
N GLY A 126 16.29 19.36 9.71
CA GLY A 126 15.17 19.36 8.75
C GLY A 126 13.86 19.81 9.40
N LYS A 127 13.05 20.54 8.63
CA LYS A 127 11.74 21.06 9.03
C LYS A 127 10.68 20.65 8.04
N ASP A 128 9.42 20.67 8.48
CA ASP A 128 8.25 20.42 7.62
C ASP A 128 8.36 19.10 6.83
N ALA A 129 8.81 18.02 7.47
CA ALA A 129 9.00 16.71 6.85
C ALA A 129 7.70 16.22 6.21
N THR A 130 7.74 15.90 4.93
CA THR A 130 6.66 15.25 4.19
C THR A 130 7.08 13.84 3.83
N LEU A 131 6.34 12.83 4.30
CA LEU A 131 6.60 11.44 3.96
C LEU A 131 5.87 11.09 2.66
N LEU A 132 6.61 10.67 1.64
CA LEU A 132 6.06 10.24 0.35
C LEU A 132 6.11 8.71 0.25
N LEU A 133 4.96 8.08 0.43
CA LEU A 133 4.80 6.63 0.32
C LEU A 133 4.58 6.24 -1.13
N HIS A 134 5.35 5.30 -1.64
CA HIS A 134 5.24 4.82 -3.02
C HIS A 134 5.48 3.31 -3.11
N SER A 135 4.96 2.65 -4.16
CA SER A 135 5.24 1.24 -4.41
C SER A 135 6.71 1.02 -4.77
N GLN A 136 7.22 -0.18 -4.48
CA GLN A 136 8.60 -0.56 -4.81
C GLN A 136 8.84 -0.81 -6.30
N ASP A 137 7.77 -0.94 -7.09
CA ASP A 137 7.85 -1.18 -8.55
C ASP A 137 7.59 0.13 -9.32
N ALA A 138 6.35 0.41 -9.75
CA ALA A 138 6.04 1.58 -10.58
C ALA A 138 6.27 2.91 -9.83
N GLY A 139 5.98 2.98 -8.53
CA GLY A 139 6.24 4.17 -7.73
C GLY A 139 7.72 4.47 -7.61
N GLN A 140 8.55 3.45 -7.34
CA GLN A 140 10.01 3.58 -7.31
C GLN A 140 10.55 4.05 -8.67
N ALA A 141 10.10 3.44 -9.77
CA ALA A 141 10.51 3.82 -11.11
C ALA A 141 10.15 5.28 -11.44
N CYS A 142 8.99 5.76 -10.97
CA CYS A 142 8.55 7.14 -11.13
C CYS A 142 9.49 8.11 -10.39
N ILE A 143 9.82 7.84 -9.12
CA ILE A 143 10.75 8.65 -8.31
C ILE A 143 12.15 8.69 -8.95
N GLU A 144 12.66 7.56 -9.40
CA GLU A 144 13.97 7.49 -10.07
C GLU A 144 13.99 8.24 -11.41
N ALA A 145 12.91 8.14 -12.20
CA ALA A 145 12.78 8.88 -13.45
C ALA A 145 12.73 10.40 -13.19
N LEU A 146 12.00 10.83 -12.15
CA LEU A 146 11.97 12.23 -11.72
C LEU A 146 13.38 12.71 -11.31
N GLY A 147 14.13 11.90 -10.54
CA GLY A 147 15.51 12.19 -10.17
C GLY A 147 16.45 12.33 -11.38
N ARG A 148 16.35 11.43 -12.37
CA ARG A 148 17.11 11.54 -13.63
C ARG A 148 16.75 12.80 -14.41
N SER A 149 15.46 13.14 -14.50
CA SER A 149 14.99 14.35 -15.17
C SER A 149 15.51 15.61 -14.49
N ALA A 150 15.61 15.63 -13.16
CA ALA A 150 16.19 16.72 -12.40
C ALA A 150 17.69 16.89 -12.69
N GLN A 151 18.45 15.80 -12.77
CA GLN A 151 19.88 15.85 -13.15
C GLN A 151 20.08 16.45 -14.57
N LEU A 152 19.16 16.17 -15.48
CA LEU A 152 19.16 16.70 -16.83
C LEU A 152 18.56 18.14 -16.92
N LYS A 153 18.14 18.72 -15.78
CA LYS A 153 17.48 20.03 -15.69
C LYS A 153 16.15 20.11 -16.46
N LEU A 154 15.49 18.98 -16.66
CA LEU A 154 14.17 18.88 -17.29
C LEU A 154 13.02 18.99 -16.28
N ALA A 155 13.31 18.75 -14.98
CA ALA A 155 12.37 18.87 -13.87
C ALA A 155 13.09 19.36 -12.62
N GLN A 156 12.33 19.74 -11.58
CA GLN A 156 12.90 20.18 -10.29
C GLN A 156 13.29 19.04 -9.36
N GLY A 157 12.77 17.82 -9.62
CA GLY A 157 12.98 16.68 -8.74
C GLY A 157 12.09 16.70 -7.48
N VAL A 158 12.41 15.82 -6.53
CA VAL A 158 11.70 15.73 -5.25
C VAL A 158 12.24 16.82 -4.31
N PRO A 159 11.38 17.66 -3.70
CA PRO A 159 11.81 18.67 -2.73
C PRO A 159 12.57 18.07 -1.55
N ALA A 160 13.54 18.81 -0.99
CA ALA A 160 14.42 18.31 0.06
C ALA A 160 13.71 17.92 1.36
N ASN A 161 12.53 18.48 1.64
CA ASN A 161 11.70 18.13 2.80
C ASN A 161 10.76 16.95 2.53
N VAL A 162 10.71 16.42 1.32
CA VAL A 162 9.93 15.23 0.96
C VAL A 162 10.83 14.01 1.04
N ILE A 163 10.45 13.08 1.91
CA ILE A 163 11.20 11.84 2.20
C ILE A 163 10.49 10.68 1.52
N PRO A 164 10.99 10.17 0.36
CA PRO A 164 10.41 9.00 -0.28
C PRO A 164 10.62 7.74 0.57
N MET A 165 9.57 6.95 0.71
CA MET A 165 9.62 5.66 1.39
C MET A 165 8.93 4.59 0.55
N SER A 166 9.72 3.62 0.11
CA SER A 166 9.26 2.49 -0.67
C SER A 166 8.50 1.48 0.19
N LEU A 167 7.36 1.02 -0.33
CA LEU A 167 6.47 0.01 0.22
C LEU A 167 6.31 -1.14 -0.77
N TRP A 168 5.93 -2.31 -0.28
CA TRP A 168 5.52 -3.40 -1.16
C TRP A 168 4.36 -2.98 -2.09
N HIS A 169 3.33 -2.36 -1.52
CA HIS A 169 2.20 -1.79 -2.24
C HIS A 169 1.58 -0.66 -1.41
N THR A 170 1.15 0.43 -2.03
CA THR A 170 0.63 1.61 -1.33
C THR A 170 -0.62 1.33 -0.50
N ALA A 171 -1.49 0.41 -0.95
CA ALA A 171 -2.67 -0.01 -0.22
C ALA A 171 -2.38 -0.86 1.04
N SER A 172 -1.11 -1.21 1.33
CA SER A 172 -0.74 -2.02 2.49
C SER A 172 -0.68 -1.25 3.81
N LEU A 173 -0.67 0.07 3.78
CA LEU A 173 -0.60 0.93 4.96
C LEU A 173 -1.88 1.75 5.12
N GLY A 174 -2.45 1.69 6.30
CA GLY A 174 -3.68 2.38 6.66
C GLY A 174 -3.47 3.57 7.60
N LEU A 175 -4.58 4.09 8.08
CA LEU A 175 -4.63 5.28 8.93
C LEU A 175 -3.76 5.17 10.20
N GLU A 176 -3.56 3.96 10.75
CA GLU A 176 -2.74 3.74 11.95
C GLU A 176 -1.27 4.08 11.70
N VAL A 177 -0.76 3.80 10.51
CA VAL A 177 0.62 4.12 10.14
C VAL A 177 0.76 5.60 9.77
N TRP A 178 -0.24 6.17 9.08
CA TRP A 178 -0.22 7.60 8.70
C TRP A 178 -0.31 8.50 9.93
N LEU A 179 -1.21 8.20 10.87
CA LEU A 179 -1.30 8.92 12.15
C LEU A 179 -0.02 8.77 12.99
N THR A 180 0.59 7.59 12.94
CA THR A 180 1.90 7.35 13.59
C THR A 180 3.00 8.22 12.96
N ALA A 181 3.01 8.40 11.65
CA ALA A 181 3.95 9.28 10.97
C ALA A 181 3.80 10.75 11.43
N ILE A 182 2.56 11.24 11.53
CA ILE A 182 2.28 12.59 12.07
C ILE A 182 2.77 12.69 13.53
N ALA A 183 2.49 11.68 14.36
CA ALA A 183 2.95 11.64 15.75
C ALA A 183 4.49 11.63 15.87
N TYR A 184 5.21 11.11 14.89
CA TYR A 184 6.67 11.15 14.81
C TYR A 184 7.22 12.43 14.16
N GLY A 185 6.35 13.41 13.85
CA GLY A 185 6.76 14.73 13.38
C GLY A 185 6.71 14.93 11.87
N ALA A 186 6.05 14.05 11.11
CA ALA A 186 5.73 14.37 9.73
C ALA A 186 4.66 15.48 9.71
N LYS A 187 4.85 16.47 8.84
CA LYS A 187 3.84 17.51 8.57
C LYS A 187 2.73 16.95 7.67
N GLN A 188 3.12 16.16 6.69
CA GLN A 188 2.20 15.54 5.74
C GLN A 188 2.64 14.11 5.40
N VAL A 189 1.67 13.30 4.99
CA VAL A 189 1.87 11.99 4.38
C VAL A 189 1.21 12.01 3.02
N LEU A 190 2.00 11.81 1.98
CA LEU A 190 1.58 11.71 0.59
C LEU A 190 1.64 10.26 0.15
N VAL A 191 0.67 9.80 -0.62
CA VAL A 191 0.68 8.46 -1.22
C VAL A 191 0.71 8.61 -2.72
N LEU A 192 1.76 8.11 -3.35
CA LEU A 192 1.91 8.11 -4.81
C LEU A 192 1.22 6.88 -5.39
N ASN A 193 0.11 7.10 -6.05
CA ASN A 193 -0.61 6.09 -6.81
C ASN A 193 -0.23 6.14 -8.28
N THR A 194 0.00 4.98 -8.85
CA THR A 194 0.39 4.78 -10.25
C THR A 194 -0.68 3.97 -11.00
N HIS A 195 -0.29 3.19 -11.98
CA HIS A 195 -1.19 2.25 -12.67
C HIS A 195 -1.34 0.90 -11.95
N GLU A 196 -0.61 0.68 -10.85
CA GLU A 196 -0.67 -0.58 -10.09
C GLU A 196 -1.89 -0.65 -9.17
N GLU A 197 -2.38 0.49 -8.73
CA GLU A 197 -3.50 0.58 -7.81
C GLU A 197 -4.83 0.44 -8.53
N ALA A 198 -5.63 -0.55 -8.12
CA ALA A 198 -7.00 -0.70 -8.59
C ALA A 198 -7.88 0.47 -8.10
N PRO A 199 -8.89 0.92 -8.87
CA PRO A 199 -9.74 2.04 -8.47
C PRO A 199 -10.34 1.89 -7.07
N GLN A 200 -10.83 0.69 -6.71
CA GLN A 200 -11.38 0.43 -5.37
C GLN A 200 -10.34 0.58 -4.24
N TYR A 201 -9.04 0.37 -4.53
CA TYR A 201 -7.99 0.62 -3.54
C TYR A 201 -7.82 2.11 -3.29
N VAL A 202 -7.85 2.91 -4.36
CA VAL A 202 -7.77 4.37 -4.28
C VAL A 202 -8.94 4.93 -3.48
N GLU A 203 -10.16 4.49 -3.78
CA GLU A 203 -11.37 4.86 -3.03
C GLU A 203 -11.25 4.48 -1.55
N GLY A 204 -10.76 3.27 -1.26
CA GLY A 204 -10.52 2.82 0.11
C GLY A 204 -9.49 3.67 0.85
N LEU A 205 -8.39 4.06 0.19
CA LEU A 205 -7.37 4.95 0.76
C LEU A 205 -7.94 6.35 1.00
N GLU A 206 -8.68 6.93 0.04
CA GLU A 206 -9.32 8.24 0.17
C GLU A 206 -10.30 8.27 1.36
N ALA A 207 -11.12 7.22 1.50
CA ALA A 207 -12.04 7.09 2.64
C ALA A 207 -11.30 7.01 3.99
N GLN A 208 -10.22 6.25 4.07
CA GLN A 208 -9.38 6.14 5.28
C GLN A 208 -8.65 7.46 5.59
N MET A 209 -8.18 8.18 4.57
CA MET A 209 -7.55 9.50 4.75
C MET A 209 -8.53 10.52 5.29
N ALA A 210 -9.80 10.51 4.83
CA ALA A 210 -10.84 11.38 5.35
C ALA A 210 -11.09 11.13 6.84
N VAL A 211 -11.11 9.87 7.28
CA VAL A 211 -11.23 9.50 8.71
C VAL A 211 -10.01 10.00 9.50
N ALA A 212 -8.79 9.74 9.00
CA ALA A 212 -7.56 10.17 9.66
C ALA A 212 -7.49 11.70 9.78
N GLN A 213 -7.88 12.44 8.74
CA GLN A 213 -7.93 13.89 8.73
C GLN A 213 -8.95 14.42 9.76
N SER A 214 -10.13 13.78 9.86
CA SER A 214 -11.15 14.14 10.84
C SER A 214 -10.67 13.94 12.28
N LEU A 215 -9.91 12.86 12.53
CA LEU A 215 -9.31 12.61 13.84
C LEU A 215 -8.28 13.69 14.20
N LEU A 216 -7.40 14.08 13.27
CA LEU A 216 -6.43 15.15 13.50
C LEU A 216 -7.11 16.49 13.74
N ALA A 217 -8.14 16.84 12.98
CA ALA A 217 -8.92 18.06 13.19
C ALA A 217 -9.58 18.07 14.58
N GLY A 218 -10.12 16.95 15.02
CA GLY A 218 -10.68 16.80 16.39
C GLY A 218 -9.64 16.95 17.50
N LEU A 219 -8.36 16.66 17.21
CA LEU A 219 -7.23 16.86 18.10
C LEU A 219 -6.62 18.27 18.04
N GLY A 220 -7.16 19.16 17.20
CA GLY A 220 -6.71 20.56 17.06
C GLY A 220 -5.62 20.78 16.01
N TYR A 221 -5.29 19.79 15.22
CA TYR A 221 -4.40 19.97 14.07
C TYR A 221 -5.12 20.74 12.96
N THR A 222 -4.41 21.66 12.31
CA THR A 222 -4.94 22.51 11.23
C THR A 222 -4.25 22.23 9.91
N GLY A 223 -4.99 22.34 8.80
CA GLY A 223 -4.48 22.09 7.45
C GLY A 223 -4.71 20.65 6.98
N GLU A 224 -4.24 20.37 5.78
CA GLU A 224 -4.32 19.03 5.17
C GLU A 224 -3.04 18.24 5.45
N HIS A 225 -3.21 17.07 6.03
CA HIS A 225 -2.09 16.21 6.41
C HIS A 225 -1.95 14.98 5.52
N PHE A 226 -2.97 14.61 4.75
CA PHE A 226 -2.99 13.42 3.91
C PHE A 226 -3.44 13.75 2.50
N GLN A 227 -2.73 13.26 1.49
CA GLN A 227 -3.09 13.45 0.10
C GLN A 227 -2.64 12.27 -0.76
N ILE A 228 -3.42 11.95 -1.79
CA ILE A 228 -3.04 11.02 -2.85
C ILE A 228 -2.56 11.82 -4.07
N ILE A 229 -1.37 11.49 -4.54
CA ILE A 229 -0.82 11.98 -5.80
C ILE A 229 -1.04 10.87 -6.84
N LYS A 230 -1.71 11.18 -7.94
CA LYS A 230 -1.93 10.24 -9.04
C LYS A 230 -0.98 10.61 -10.19
N ALA A 231 -0.02 9.74 -10.48
CA ALA A 231 0.92 9.92 -11.57
C ALA A 231 1.15 8.60 -12.32
N LYS A 232 1.14 8.64 -13.64
CA LYS A 232 1.47 7.50 -14.50
C LYS A 232 2.94 7.54 -14.93
N SER A 233 3.53 8.71 -14.89
CA SER A 233 4.93 8.96 -15.26
C SER A 233 5.53 10.07 -14.41
N ALA A 234 6.85 10.22 -14.46
CA ALA A 234 7.57 11.31 -13.80
C ALA A 234 7.30 12.70 -14.39
N MET A 235 6.54 12.80 -15.48
CA MET A 235 6.22 14.05 -16.17
C MET A 235 4.81 14.55 -15.87
N ASP A 236 4.01 13.76 -15.12
CA ASP A 236 2.67 14.14 -14.66
C ASP A 236 2.77 15.03 -13.41
#